data_a6a3f25cec79d9262fb6f6bc884dac58
#
_entry.id   a6a3f25cec79d9262fb6f6bc884dac58
#
_cell.length_a   1.000
_cell.length_b   1.000
_cell.length_c   1.000
_cell.angle_alpha   90.00
_cell.angle_beta   90.00
_cell.angle_gamma   90.00
#
_symmetry.space_group_name_H-M   'P 1'
#
loop_
_entity.id
_entity.type
_entity.pdbx_description
1 polymer ?
#
loop_
_entity_poly.entity_id
_entity_poly.type
_entity_poly.pdbx_seq_one_letter_code
_entity_poly.pdbx_strand_id
1 'polypeptide(L)' 'MREELMSTARTLMDDISADPVNWRMWEDRLRQTIAAHRDHGLDLPAQLRVYAEWLRQDDEVDQFENMPV' A
#
# COMPACT_ATOMS: atom_id res chain seq x y z
N MET A 1 15.89 6.04 -10.97
CA MET A 1 15.27 5.07 -10.05
C MET A 1 14.20 5.69 -9.17
N ARG A 2 14.50 6.83 -8.53
CA ARG A 2 13.48 7.52 -7.74
C ARG A 2 12.26 7.90 -8.58
N GLU A 3 12.50 8.39 -9.79
CA GLU A 3 11.43 8.82 -10.67
C GLU A 3 10.54 7.67 -11.09
N GLU A 4 11.11 6.48 -11.29
CA GLU A 4 10.34 5.30 -11.64
C GLU A 4 9.43 4.88 -10.49
N LEU A 5 9.94 4.89 -9.27
CA LEU A 5 9.15 4.54 -8.09
C LEU A 5 8.03 5.55 -7.88
N MET A 6 8.31 6.84 -8.00
CA MET A 6 7.30 7.87 -7.86
C MET A 6 6.24 7.78 -8.96
N SER A 7 6.68 7.49 -10.18
CA SER A 7 5.77 7.32 -11.31
C SER A 7 4.89 6.09 -11.12
N THR A 8 5.47 4.98 -10.68
CA THR A 8 4.73 3.76 -10.39
C THR A 8 3.70 3.99 -9.29
N ALA A 9 4.10 4.66 -8.22
CA ALA A 9 3.19 4.97 -7.12
C ALA A 9 2.05 5.86 -7.57
N ARG A 10 2.35 6.86 -8.39
CA ARG A 10 1.33 7.78 -8.90
C ARG A 10 0.33 7.06 -9.80
N THR A 11 0.83 6.21 -10.71
CA THR A 11 -0.03 5.42 -11.58
C THR A 11 -0.92 4.49 -10.77
N LEU A 12 -0.35 3.83 -9.77
CA LEU A 12 -1.10 2.96 -8.89
C LEU A 12 -2.20 3.73 -8.14
N MET A 13 -1.88 4.92 -7.63
CA MET A 13 -2.86 5.76 -6.94
C MET A 13 -3.98 6.19 -7.88
N ASP A 14 -3.64 6.55 -9.12
CA ASP A 14 -4.64 6.91 -10.12
C ASP A 14 -5.56 5.74 -10.43
N ASP A 15 -5.01 4.55 -10.59
CA ASP A 15 -5.79 3.34 -10.86
C ASP A 15 -6.75 3.03 -9.71
N ILE A 16 -6.27 3.12 -8.49
CA ILE A 16 -7.09 2.87 -7.30
C ILE A 16 -8.16 3.94 -7.17
N SER A 17 -7.83 5.20 -7.45
CA SER A 17 -8.78 6.30 -7.35
C SER A 17 -9.91 6.18 -8.36
N ALA A 18 -9.64 5.55 -9.51
CA ALA A 18 -10.67 5.30 -10.51
C ALA A 18 -11.71 4.28 -10.02
N ASP A 19 -11.30 3.35 -9.15
CA ASP A 19 -12.19 2.32 -8.62
C ASP A 19 -11.82 1.99 -7.17
N PRO A 20 -12.10 2.91 -6.23
CA PRO A 20 -11.67 2.75 -4.84
C PRO A 20 -12.34 1.58 -4.13
N VAL A 21 -13.50 1.13 -4.59
CA VAL A 21 -14.20 -0.01 -3.99
C VAL A 21 -13.39 -1.30 -4.18
N ASN A 22 -12.68 -1.40 -5.29
CA ASN A 22 -11.89 -2.58 -5.63
C ASN A 22 -10.41 -2.40 -5.32
N TRP A 23 -10.05 -1.54 -4.38
CA TRP A 23 -8.65 -1.28 -4.03
C TRP A 23 -7.90 -2.55 -3.62
N ARG A 24 -8.60 -3.56 -3.13
CA ARG A 24 -7.99 -4.83 -2.73
C ARG A 24 -7.40 -5.59 -3.91
N MET A 25 -7.86 -5.35 -5.11
CA MET A 25 -7.26 -5.93 -6.32
C MET A 25 -5.83 -5.45 -6.52
N TRP A 26 -5.52 -4.27 -5.99
CA TRP A 26 -4.21 -3.64 -6.09
C TRP A 26 -3.34 -3.88 -4.85
N GLU A 27 -3.82 -4.68 -3.92
CA GLU A 27 -3.16 -4.89 -2.63
C GLU A 27 -1.73 -5.38 -2.78
N ASP A 28 -1.50 -6.38 -3.65
CA ASP A 28 -0.16 -6.91 -3.89
C ASP A 28 0.77 -5.84 -4.43
N ARG A 29 0.29 -5.05 -5.38
CA ARG A 29 1.07 -3.94 -5.94
C ARG A 29 1.35 -2.86 -4.91
N LEU A 30 0.36 -2.58 -4.06
CA LEU A 30 0.54 -1.64 -2.96
C LEU A 30 1.64 -2.11 -2.03
N ARG A 31 1.62 -3.36 -1.62
CA ARG A 31 2.64 -3.92 -0.73
C ARG A 31 4.02 -3.86 -1.38
N GLN A 32 4.12 -4.21 -2.64
CA GLN A 32 5.39 -4.15 -3.38
C GLN A 32 5.91 -2.72 -3.49
N THR A 33 5.04 -1.77 -3.80
CA THR A 33 5.41 -0.36 -3.93
C THR A 33 5.87 0.21 -2.59
N ILE A 34 5.17 -0.11 -1.53
CA ILE A 34 5.53 0.32 -0.17
C ILE A 34 6.88 -0.27 0.22
N ALA A 35 7.07 -1.56 -0.02
CA ALA A 35 8.33 -2.24 0.27
C ALA A 35 9.49 -1.63 -0.52
N ALA A 36 9.27 -1.31 -1.79
CA ALA A 36 10.29 -0.69 -2.62
C ALA A 36 10.70 0.68 -2.10
N HIS A 37 9.73 1.50 -1.68
CA HIS A 37 10.02 2.80 -1.08
C HIS A 37 10.82 2.63 0.22
N ARG A 38 10.43 1.67 1.03
CA ARG A 38 11.10 1.39 2.30
C ARG A 38 12.54 0.94 2.07
N ASP A 39 12.75 0.07 1.09
CA ASP A 39 14.08 -0.45 0.75
C ASP A 39 15.01 0.67 0.29
N HIS A 40 14.49 1.65 -0.43
CA HIS A 40 15.26 2.78 -0.91
C HIS A 40 15.32 3.94 0.08
N GLY A 41 14.70 3.79 1.24
CA GLY A 41 14.67 4.85 2.25
C GLY A 41 13.90 6.09 1.83
N LEU A 42 12.93 5.93 0.94
CA LEU A 42 12.12 7.03 0.44
C LEU A 42 10.87 7.20 1.28
N ASP A 43 10.46 8.46 1.44
CA ASP A 43 9.20 8.76 2.12
C ASP A 43 8.02 8.37 1.25
N LEU A 44 6.99 7.81 1.88
CA LEU A 44 5.78 7.45 1.17
C LEU A 44 4.95 8.71 0.85
N PRO A 45 4.38 8.79 -0.36
CA PRO A 45 3.39 9.84 -0.66
C PRO A 45 2.21 9.75 0.32
N ALA A 46 1.54 10.88 0.55
CA ALA A 46 0.46 10.96 1.53
C ALA A 46 -0.65 9.95 1.24
N GLN A 47 -1.04 9.81 -0.03
CA GLN A 47 -2.09 8.86 -0.41
C GLN A 47 -1.64 7.41 -0.18
N LEU A 48 -0.39 7.12 -0.46
CA LEU A 48 0.15 5.78 -0.26
C LEU A 48 0.24 5.44 1.22
N ARG A 49 0.48 6.43 2.07
CA ARG A 49 0.47 6.23 3.52
C ARG A 49 -0.89 5.77 4.03
N VAL A 50 -1.96 6.34 3.49
CA VAL A 50 -3.33 5.95 3.86
C VAL A 50 -3.56 4.47 3.57
N TYR A 51 -3.19 4.04 2.38
CA TYR A 51 -3.34 2.63 2.00
C TYR A 51 -2.42 1.72 2.79
N ALA A 52 -1.21 2.17 3.08
CA ALA A 52 -0.29 1.42 3.93
C ALA A 52 -0.87 1.18 5.32
N GLU A 53 -1.54 2.18 5.86
CA GLU A 53 -2.19 2.06 7.16
C GLU A 53 -3.38 1.10 7.12
N TRP A 54 -4.17 1.15 6.05
CA TRP A 54 -5.27 0.22 5.87
C TRP A 54 -4.78 -1.22 5.79
N LEU A 55 -3.70 -1.46 5.06
CA LEU A 55 -3.09 -2.79 4.97
C LEU A 55 -2.58 -3.26 6.33
N ARG A 56 -2.00 -2.35 7.08
CA ARG A 56 -1.51 -2.65 8.42
C ARG A 56 -2.65 -3.04 9.36
N GLN A 57 -3.77 -2.32 9.28
CA GLN A 57 -4.95 -2.63 10.09
C GLN A 57 -5.50 -4.01 9.75
N ASP A 58 -5.53 -4.36 8.47
CA ASP A 58 -5.96 -5.69 8.04
C ASP A 58 -5.06 -6.77 8.64
N ASP A 59 -3.75 -6.58 8.62
CA ASP A 59 -2.81 -7.52 9.20
C ASP A 59 -3.00 -7.66 10.70
N GLU A 60 -3.26 -6.57 11.40
CA GLU A 60 -3.51 -6.59 12.83
C GLU A 60 -4.81 -7.33 13.17
N VAL A 61 -5.85 -7.13 12.37
CA VAL A 61 -7.13 -7.81 12.56
C VAL A 61 -6.95 -9.31 12.38
N ASP A 62 -6.18 -9.74 11.37
CA ASP A 62 -5.88 -11.15 11.16
C ASP A 62 -5.16 -11.76 12.36
N GLN A 63 -4.21 -11.03 12.92
CA GLN A 63 -3.50 -11.49 14.11
C GLN A 63 -4.44 -11.62 15.31
N PHE A 64 -5.40 -10.74 15.41
CA PHE A 64 -6.37 -10.77 16.49
C PHE A 64 -7.27 -11.99 16.42
N GLU A 65 -7.68 -12.37 15.21
CA GLU A 65 -8.52 -13.54 15.01
C GLU A 65 -7.78 -14.84 15.30
N ASN A 66 -6.48 -14.87 15.06
CA ASN A 66 -5.66 -16.04 15.27
C ASN A 66 -5.20 -16.20 16.71
N MET A 67 -5.45 -15.24 17.57
CA MET A 67 -5.10 -15.36 18.97
C MET A 67 -6.06 -16.29 19.69
N PRO A 68 -5.56 -17.35 20.33
CA PRO A 68 -6.42 -18.17 21.19
C PRO A 68 -6.85 -17.36 22.40
N VAL A 69 -8.10 -17.27 22.57
CA VAL A 69 -8.67 -16.54 23.70
C VAL A 69 -8.55 -17.35 24.98
#